data_98c58eea38d9bd6bbf1b4a30fc76020d
#
_entry.id   98c58eea38d9bd6bbf1b4a30fc76020d
#
_cell.length_a   1.000
_cell.length_b   1.000
_cell.length_c   1.000
_cell.angle_alpha   90.00
_cell.angle_beta   90.00
_cell.angle_gamma   90.00
#
_symmetry.space_group_name_H-M   'P 1'
#
loop_
_entity.id
_entity.type
_entity.pdbx_description
1 polymer ?
#
loop_
_entity_poly.entity_id
_entity_poly.type
_entity_poly.pdbx_seq_one_letter_code
_entity_poly.pdbx_strand_id
1 'polypeptide(L)'
;MHKHFIIFLLLTISFSIGIKDVYAQKTDTLFHTNGNILTGEVKKFTKGLLYFKMDGMGTIKVENEEIKSLISNKFLRILTKHNKVYYGDIDSSNNWGEVEVGLLDERDVIKVNDIIEIFPINNTFWLRLNGRMDLGADYSKANSMLRINGSGQVNYQKEKWGWQFKYNNHDSWQQTDSLLHTAKTDFILSTEYLLSPKWRVTGTAGRSSNTELGLQARWYTVLSLQNYLVQTNRATLDYTMGLSASLERSTTGTLQNNYELVFGTDMDIFKYQSPDISITFFAQVLPNLKTKGRWRFDSGFDARIEIFSDFYLSGKVYYQYDSMPIGEDGQTTDYSFATGVGYSFN
;
A
#
# COMPACT_ATOMS: atom_id res chain seq x y z
N MET A 1 24.49 23.25 -11.95
CA MET A 1 23.16 22.97 -11.35
C MET A 1 21.99 23.51 -12.18
N HIS A 2 21.97 24.74 -12.69
CA HIS A 2 20.82 25.30 -13.41
C HIS A 2 20.41 24.56 -14.70
N LYS A 3 21.34 24.02 -15.48
CA LYS A 3 21.00 23.31 -16.75
C LYS A 3 20.21 22.02 -16.54
N HIS A 4 20.49 21.26 -15.51
CA HIS A 4 19.75 20.01 -15.23
C HIS A 4 18.35 20.26 -14.66
N PHE A 5 18.17 21.35 -13.92
CA PHE A 5 16.87 21.77 -13.41
C PHE A 5 15.92 22.21 -14.54
N ILE A 6 16.46 22.96 -15.52
CA ILE A 6 15.67 23.40 -16.69
C ILE A 6 15.26 22.21 -17.57
N ILE A 7 16.16 21.23 -17.78
CA ILE A 7 15.85 20.01 -18.54
C ILE A 7 14.78 19.17 -17.82
N PHE A 8 14.84 19.05 -16.51
CA PHE A 8 13.84 18.35 -15.71
C PHE A 8 12.47 19.05 -15.78
N LEU A 9 12.45 20.39 -15.68
CA LEU A 9 11.22 21.20 -15.80
C LEU A 9 10.61 21.11 -17.21
N LEU A 10 11.42 21.10 -18.27
CA LEU A 10 10.95 20.93 -19.64
C LEU A 10 10.44 19.51 -19.93
N LEU A 11 11.01 18.48 -19.31
CA LEU A 11 10.52 17.09 -19.38
C LEU A 11 9.17 16.93 -18.67
N THR A 12 8.95 17.59 -17.54
CA THR A 12 7.67 17.55 -16.84
C THR A 12 6.56 18.29 -17.59
N ILE A 13 6.88 19.40 -18.27
CA ILE A 13 5.92 20.16 -19.09
C ILE A 13 5.57 19.40 -20.35
N SER A 14 6.50 18.72 -21.01
CA SER A 14 6.22 17.93 -22.21
C SER A 14 5.39 16.66 -21.93
N PHE A 15 5.44 16.12 -20.70
CA PHE A 15 4.60 14.98 -20.30
C PHE A 15 3.12 15.37 -20.10
N SER A 16 2.84 16.66 -19.84
CA SER A 16 1.48 17.17 -19.58
C SER A 16 0.64 17.39 -20.84
N ILE A 17 1.23 17.41 -22.04
CA ILE A 17 0.57 17.84 -23.27
C ILE A 17 -0.06 16.68 -24.08
N GLY A 18 0.17 15.43 -23.67
CA GLY A 18 -0.19 14.23 -24.46
C GLY A 18 -1.39 13.42 -23.99
N ILE A 19 -2.02 13.73 -22.89
CA ILE A 19 -3.13 12.92 -22.36
C ILE A 19 -4.44 13.45 -22.95
N LYS A 20 -4.84 12.89 -24.10
CA LYS A 20 -6.24 13.01 -24.53
C LYS A 20 -7.07 12.17 -23.57
N ASP A 21 -7.96 12.81 -22.83
CA ASP A 21 -8.99 12.14 -22.06
C ASP A 21 -9.84 11.30 -23.01
N VAL A 22 -9.58 10.00 -23.04
CA VAL A 22 -10.52 9.05 -23.65
C VAL A 22 -11.65 8.92 -22.65
N TYR A 23 -12.71 9.67 -22.86
CA TYR A 23 -13.96 9.53 -22.10
C TYR A 23 -14.57 8.17 -22.45
N ALA A 24 -14.18 7.13 -21.72
CA ALA A 24 -14.95 5.89 -21.70
C ALA A 24 -16.24 6.21 -20.95
N GLN A 25 -17.37 5.97 -21.57
CA GLN A 25 -18.69 6.12 -20.97
C GLN A 25 -18.72 5.27 -19.68
N LYS A 26 -18.98 5.91 -18.56
CA LYS A 26 -19.12 5.22 -17.27
C LYS A 26 -20.48 4.57 -17.25
N THR A 27 -20.49 3.25 -17.20
CA THR A 27 -21.72 2.44 -17.37
C THR A 27 -22.05 1.60 -16.15
N ASP A 28 -21.22 1.64 -15.10
CA ASP A 28 -21.47 0.90 -13.88
C ASP A 28 -22.55 1.64 -13.04
N THR A 29 -23.43 0.89 -12.43
CA THR A 29 -24.52 1.43 -11.59
C THR A 29 -24.45 0.85 -10.19
N LEU A 30 -24.46 1.73 -9.20
CA LEU A 30 -24.51 1.39 -7.78
C LEU A 30 -25.87 1.77 -7.20
N PHE A 31 -26.54 0.81 -6.57
CA PHE A 31 -27.76 1.02 -5.80
C PHE A 31 -27.40 1.11 -4.32
N HIS A 32 -27.61 2.27 -3.74
CA HIS A 32 -27.31 2.55 -2.34
C HIS A 32 -28.51 2.22 -1.44
N THR A 33 -28.26 1.83 -0.19
CA THR A 33 -29.31 1.49 0.78
C THR A 33 -30.28 2.62 1.08
N ASN A 34 -29.83 3.88 0.97
CA ASN A 34 -30.67 5.08 1.12
C ASN A 34 -31.61 5.36 -0.07
N GLY A 35 -31.58 4.51 -1.11
CA GLY A 35 -32.41 4.66 -2.31
C GLY A 35 -31.74 5.41 -3.46
N ASN A 36 -30.57 6.00 -3.26
CA ASN A 36 -29.84 6.67 -4.34
C ASN A 36 -29.31 5.67 -5.36
N ILE A 37 -29.36 6.07 -6.63
CA ILE A 37 -28.77 5.33 -7.75
C ILE A 37 -27.63 6.16 -8.29
N LEU A 38 -26.42 5.61 -8.25
CA LEU A 38 -25.21 6.31 -8.66
C LEU A 38 -24.68 5.68 -9.95
N THR A 39 -24.37 6.52 -10.93
CA THR A 39 -23.73 6.09 -12.19
C THR A 39 -22.26 6.48 -12.18
N GLY A 40 -21.39 5.54 -12.53
CA GLY A 40 -19.96 5.77 -12.46
C GLY A 40 -19.14 4.61 -12.98
N GLU A 41 -18.02 4.40 -12.34
CA GLU A 41 -17.06 3.35 -12.69
C GLU A 41 -16.51 2.67 -11.45
N VAL A 42 -16.67 1.35 -11.35
CA VAL A 42 -15.99 0.52 -10.35
C VAL A 42 -14.49 0.58 -10.58
N LYS A 43 -13.76 1.09 -9.60
CA LYS A 43 -12.29 1.12 -9.61
C LYS A 43 -11.69 -0.06 -8.87
N LYS A 44 -12.22 -0.41 -7.73
CA LYS A 44 -11.91 -1.59 -6.93
C LYS A 44 -12.87 -1.69 -5.76
N PHE A 45 -12.96 -2.88 -5.20
CA PHE A 45 -13.53 -3.12 -3.87
C PHE A 45 -12.47 -3.81 -3.02
N THR A 46 -12.17 -3.31 -1.85
CA THR A 46 -11.19 -3.87 -0.93
C THR A 46 -11.38 -3.32 0.48
N LYS A 47 -11.11 -4.15 1.49
CA LYS A 47 -11.23 -3.76 2.91
C LYS A 47 -12.61 -3.18 3.22
N GLY A 48 -13.69 -3.74 2.64
CA GLY A 48 -15.06 -3.30 2.86
C GLY A 48 -15.45 -1.97 2.20
N LEU A 49 -14.61 -1.40 1.34
CA LEU A 49 -14.88 -0.16 0.61
C LEU A 49 -14.91 -0.37 -0.89
N LEU A 50 -15.99 0.06 -1.51
CA LEU A 50 -16.10 0.23 -2.96
C LEU A 50 -15.58 1.61 -3.35
N TYR A 51 -14.54 1.65 -4.17
CA TYR A 51 -14.03 2.86 -4.80
C TYR A 51 -14.75 3.05 -6.13
N PHE A 52 -15.65 4.03 -6.17
CA PHE A 52 -16.54 4.29 -7.29
C PHE A 52 -16.25 5.68 -7.86
N LYS A 53 -15.81 5.76 -9.13
CA LYS A 53 -15.47 7.02 -9.78
C LYS A 53 -16.69 7.59 -10.50
N MET A 54 -17.19 8.71 -10.02
CA MET A 54 -18.31 9.44 -10.61
C MET A 54 -17.82 10.63 -11.45
N ASP A 55 -18.64 11.05 -12.43
CA ASP A 55 -18.37 12.24 -13.20
C ASP A 55 -18.63 13.50 -12.34
N GLY A 56 -17.68 14.44 -12.38
CA GLY A 56 -17.78 15.69 -11.62
C GLY A 56 -17.53 15.57 -10.10
N MET A 57 -17.57 14.34 -9.53
CA MET A 57 -17.40 14.12 -8.09
C MET A 57 -16.08 13.37 -7.76
N GLY A 58 -15.33 12.92 -8.78
CA GLY A 58 -14.12 12.15 -8.55
C GLY A 58 -14.41 10.71 -8.11
N THR A 59 -13.57 10.17 -7.22
CA THR A 59 -13.74 8.81 -6.68
C THR A 59 -14.28 8.88 -5.27
N ILE A 60 -15.49 8.40 -5.08
CA ILE A 60 -16.12 8.22 -3.77
C ILE A 60 -15.79 6.84 -3.20
N LYS A 61 -15.91 6.71 -1.88
CA LYS A 61 -15.81 5.44 -1.16
C LYS A 61 -17.18 5.12 -0.59
N VAL A 62 -17.68 3.93 -0.90
CA VAL A 62 -18.98 3.46 -0.40
C VAL A 62 -18.73 2.20 0.41
N GLU A 63 -19.24 2.16 1.63
CA GLU A 63 -19.10 1.03 2.53
C GLU A 63 -19.89 -0.17 2.03
N ASN A 64 -19.38 -1.36 2.29
CA ASN A 64 -20.01 -2.61 1.86
C ASN A 64 -21.46 -2.72 2.35
N GLU A 65 -21.73 -2.27 3.57
CA GLU A 65 -23.06 -2.36 4.20
C GLU A 65 -24.07 -1.38 3.59
N GLU A 66 -23.59 -0.37 2.87
CA GLU A 66 -24.42 0.62 2.17
C GLU A 66 -24.72 0.24 0.72
N ILE A 67 -24.13 -0.84 0.23
CA ILE A 67 -24.34 -1.34 -1.13
C ILE A 67 -25.56 -2.28 -1.14
N LYS A 68 -26.60 -1.87 -1.82
CA LYS A 68 -27.82 -2.66 -2.02
C LYS A 68 -27.71 -3.59 -3.23
N SER A 69 -27.12 -3.10 -4.32
CA SER A 69 -26.79 -3.86 -5.52
C SER A 69 -25.75 -3.12 -6.35
N LEU A 70 -25.11 -3.82 -7.26
CA LEU A 70 -24.09 -3.28 -8.17
C LEU A 70 -24.27 -3.91 -9.54
N ILE A 71 -24.19 -3.09 -10.60
CA ILE A 71 -24.14 -3.54 -12.00
C ILE A 71 -22.88 -3.04 -12.64
N SER A 72 -22.14 -3.92 -13.29
CA SER A 72 -20.93 -3.57 -14.05
C SER A 72 -20.74 -4.55 -15.19
N ASN A 73 -20.74 -4.05 -16.41
CA ASN A 73 -20.48 -4.84 -17.62
C ASN A 73 -18.97 -5.04 -17.89
N LYS A 74 -18.11 -4.68 -16.94
CA LYS A 74 -16.66 -4.89 -17.06
C LYS A 74 -16.31 -6.31 -16.71
N PHE A 75 -15.22 -6.79 -17.30
CA PHE A 75 -14.62 -8.03 -16.87
C PHE A 75 -13.89 -7.83 -15.54
N LEU A 76 -14.42 -8.42 -14.47
CA LEU A 76 -13.98 -8.26 -13.11
C LEU A 76 -13.43 -9.58 -12.56
N ARG A 77 -12.47 -9.51 -11.64
CA ARG A 77 -12.14 -10.57 -10.71
C ARG A 77 -12.83 -10.26 -9.39
N ILE A 78 -13.64 -11.19 -8.91
CA ILE A 78 -14.44 -11.04 -7.69
C ILE A 78 -14.03 -12.17 -6.74
N LEU A 79 -13.53 -11.82 -5.55
CA LEU A 79 -13.18 -12.76 -4.50
C LEU A 79 -14.21 -12.67 -3.38
N THR A 80 -14.69 -13.83 -2.92
CA THR A 80 -15.63 -13.92 -1.80
C THR A 80 -14.99 -14.44 -0.52
N LYS A 81 -15.61 -14.18 0.63
CA LYS A 81 -15.18 -14.68 1.95
C LYS A 81 -15.12 -16.22 2.04
N HIS A 82 -15.79 -16.90 1.11
CA HIS A 82 -15.76 -18.37 0.99
C HIS A 82 -14.58 -18.86 0.14
N ASN A 83 -13.63 -17.98 -0.20
CA ASN A 83 -12.45 -18.25 -1.04
C ASN A 83 -12.81 -18.71 -2.47
N LYS A 84 -13.97 -18.34 -2.98
CA LYS A 84 -14.36 -18.56 -4.36
C LYS A 84 -14.02 -17.31 -5.17
N VAL A 85 -13.38 -17.52 -6.32
CA VAL A 85 -13.02 -16.46 -7.27
C VAL A 85 -13.91 -16.60 -8.49
N TYR A 86 -14.56 -15.51 -8.85
CA TYR A 86 -15.33 -15.38 -10.08
C TYR A 86 -14.62 -14.45 -11.05
N TYR A 87 -14.77 -14.75 -12.32
CA TYR A 87 -14.32 -13.92 -13.42
C TYR A 87 -15.53 -13.62 -14.32
N GLY A 88 -15.82 -12.35 -14.55
CA GLY A 88 -16.95 -11.93 -15.37
C GLY A 88 -17.47 -10.56 -14.99
N ASP A 89 -18.69 -10.30 -15.35
CA ASP A 89 -19.43 -9.09 -15.02
C ASP A 89 -20.27 -9.26 -13.72
N ILE A 90 -20.90 -8.19 -13.31
CA ILE A 90 -21.83 -8.16 -12.18
C ILE A 90 -23.16 -7.61 -12.70
N ASP A 91 -24.24 -8.32 -12.43
CA ASP A 91 -25.59 -7.86 -12.71
C ASP A 91 -26.47 -7.88 -11.45
N SER A 92 -27.59 -7.18 -11.53
CA SER A 92 -28.56 -7.18 -10.43
C SER A 92 -29.26 -8.54 -10.31
N SER A 93 -29.45 -8.98 -9.08
CA SER A 93 -30.33 -10.12 -8.78
C SER A 93 -31.76 -9.65 -8.52
N ASN A 94 -32.70 -10.59 -8.53
CA ASN A 94 -34.09 -10.34 -8.16
C ASN A 94 -34.24 -9.92 -6.69
N ASN A 95 -33.28 -10.24 -5.84
CA ASN A 95 -33.26 -9.91 -4.42
C ASN A 95 -32.27 -8.80 -4.10
N TRP A 96 -32.69 -7.82 -3.31
CA TRP A 96 -31.78 -6.80 -2.80
C TRP A 96 -30.74 -7.39 -1.84
N GLY A 97 -29.51 -6.92 -1.93
CA GLY A 97 -28.38 -7.46 -1.18
C GLY A 97 -27.70 -8.65 -1.86
N GLU A 98 -28.18 -9.05 -3.03
CA GLU A 98 -27.62 -10.11 -3.88
C GLU A 98 -27.26 -9.54 -5.26
N VAL A 99 -26.28 -10.14 -5.91
CA VAL A 99 -25.85 -9.85 -7.27
C VAL A 99 -25.56 -11.14 -8.02
N GLU A 100 -25.75 -11.11 -9.32
CA GLU A 100 -25.35 -12.19 -10.23
C GLU A 100 -23.95 -11.92 -10.74
N VAL A 101 -23.08 -12.91 -10.64
CA VAL A 101 -21.67 -12.79 -11.05
C VAL A 101 -21.28 -13.95 -11.97
N GLY A 102 -20.49 -13.68 -12.99
CA GLY A 102 -20.00 -14.72 -13.91
C GLY A 102 -19.98 -14.28 -15.36
N LEU A 103 -19.96 -15.24 -16.25
CA LEU A 103 -19.96 -15.05 -17.71
C LEU A 103 -21.13 -15.79 -18.33
N LEU A 104 -21.91 -15.07 -19.15
CA LEU A 104 -22.99 -15.62 -20.00
C LEU A 104 -23.88 -16.65 -19.27
N ASP A 105 -23.67 -17.94 -19.52
CA ASP A 105 -24.54 -19.01 -19.05
C ASP A 105 -24.16 -19.58 -17.67
N GLU A 106 -22.98 -19.19 -17.13
CA GLU A 106 -22.49 -19.64 -15.82
C GLU A 106 -22.50 -18.45 -14.83
N ARG A 107 -23.67 -18.12 -14.32
CA ARG A 107 -23.85 -17.07 -13.32
C ARG A 107 -24.25 -17.67 -11.98
N ASP A 108 -23.58 -17.24 -10.94
CA ASP A 108 -23.93 -17.55 -9.56
C ASP A 108 -24.52 -16.31 -8.87
N VAL A 109 -25.54 -16.51 -8.08
CA VAL A 109 -26.09 -15.49 -7.18
C VAL A 109 -25.27 -15.49 -5.89
N ILE A 110 -24.71 -14.35 -5.56
CA ILE A 110 -23.92 -14.16 -4.32
C ILE A 110 -24.40 -12.95 -3.54
N LYS A 111 -24.21 -12.97 -2.23
CA LYS A 111 -24.52 -11.80 -1.39
C LYS A 111 -23.44 -10.75 -1.56
N VAL A 112 -23.83 -9.48 -1.67
CA VAL A 112 -22.89 -8.35 -1.73
C VAL A 112 -21.94 -8.36 -0.53
N ASN A 113 -22.46 -8.69 0.67
CA ASN A 113 -21.67 -8.79 1.90
C ASN A 113 -20.65 -9.95 1.93
N ASP A 114 -20.75 -10.88 0.99
CA ASP A 114 -19.78 -11.97 0.86
C ASP A 114 -18.59 -11.58 -0.03
N ILE A 115 -18.72 -10.49 -0.80
CA ILE A 115 -17.65 -9.98 -1.65
C ILE A 115 -16.61 -9.28 -0.76
N ILE A 116 -15.36 -9.70 -0.86
CA ILE A 116 -14.21 -9.09 -0.14
C ILE A 116 -13.26 -8.33 -1.06
N GLU A 117 -13.28 -8.66 -2.35
CA GLU A 117 -12.41 -8.01 -3.33
C GLU A 117 -13.07 -7.96 -4.72
N ILE A 118 -13.02 -6.81 -5.36
CA ILE A 118 -13.33 -6.65 -6.79
C ILE A 118 -12.18 -5.90 -7.44
N PHE A 119 -11.62 -6.48 -8.50
CA PHE A 119 -10.64 -5.82 -9.37
C PHE A 119 -11.09 -5.85 -10.83
N PRO A 120 -11.24 -4.68 -11.48
CA PRO A 120 -11.44 -4.62 -12.92
C PRO A 120 -10.22 -5.16 -13.67
N ILE A 121 -10.45 -6.10 -14.59
CA ILE A 121 -9.43 -6.65 -15.46
C ILE A 121 -9.45 -5.88 -16.77
N ASN A 122 -8.69 -4.82 -16.85
CA ASN A 122 -8.58 -4.00 -18.04
C ASN A 122 -7.75 -4.71 -19.13
N ASN A 123 -8.14 -4.56 -20.39
CA ASN A 123 -7.43 -5.19 -21.51
C ASN A 123 -6.14 -4.45 -21.90
N THR A 124 -6.02 -3.16 -21.54
CA THR A 124 -4.90 -2.31 -21.94
C THR A 124 -3.93 -2.14 -20.79
N PHE A 125 -2.62 -2.25 -21.06
CA PHE A 125 -1.54 -2.09 -20.07
C PHE A 125 -1.67 -0.77 -19.28
N TRP A 126 -1.89 0.35 -19.97
CA TRP A 126 -1.96 1.67 -19.35
C TRP A 126 -3.14 1.83 -18.37
N LEU A 127 -4.27 1.19 -18.63
CA LEU A 127 -5.44 1.24 -17.76
C LEU A 127 -5.26 0.38 -16.48
N ARG A 128 -4.26 -0.50 -16.46
CA ARG A 128 -3.89 -1.31 -15.30
C ARG A 128 -2.91 -0.59 -14.37
N LEU A 129 -2.33 0.52 -14.82
CA LEU A 129 -1.42 1.34 -14.03
C LEU A 129 -2.21 2.34 -13.18
N ASN A 130 -1.84 2.47 -11.94
CA ASN A 130 -2.26 3.55 -11.06
C ASN A 130 -1.08 3.96 -10.18
N GLY A 131 -1.03 5.22 -9.82
CA GLY A 131 0.08 5.71 -9.01
C GLY A 131 -0.15 7.12 -8.49
N ARG A 132 0.77 7.53 -7.64
CA ARG A 132 0.85 8.89 -7.12
C ARG A 132 2.32 9.28 -6.98
N MET A 133 2.58 10.56 -7.04
CA MET A 133 3.90 11.15 -6.78
C MET A 133 3.68 12.40 -5.95
N ASP A 134 4.50 12.56 -4.92
CA ASP A 134 4.47 13.69 -4.01
C ASP A 134 5.88 14.26 -3.92
N LEU A 135 6.00 15.59 -4.02
CA LEU A 135 7.27 16.30 -3.85
C LEU A 135 7.03 17.46 -2.89
N GLY A 136 7.90 17.61 -1.93
CA GLY A 136 7.86 18.69 -0.94
C GLY A 136 9.24 19.26 -0.70
N ALA A 137 9.31 20.55 -0.47
CA ALA A 137 10.52 21.25 -0.03
C ALA A 137 10.16 22.18 1.12
N ASP A 138 10.99 22.22 2.11
CA ASP A 138 10.87 23.05 3.29
C ASP A 138 12.21 23.74 3.58
N TYR A 139 12.19 25.07 3.74
CA TYR A 139 13.37 25.84 4.09
C TYR A 139 13.14 26.69 5.33
N SER A 140 13.99 26.50 6.33
CA SER A 140 14.00 27.28 7.55
C SER A 140 15.26 28.12 7.66
N LYS A 141 15.14 29.44 7.53
CA LYS A 141 16.28 30.37 7.66
C LYS A 141 16.83 30.38 9.08
N ALA A 142 15.98 30.28 10.10
CA ALA A 142 16.40 30.31 11.51
C ALA A 142 17.38 29.17 11.86
N ASN A 143 17.16 28.00 11.28
CA ASN A 143 17.99 26.81 11.49
C ASN A 143 18.95 26.57 10.33
N SER A 144 18.99 27.46 9.32
CA SER A 144 19.74 27.27 8.07
C SER A 144 19.55 25.85 7.48
N MET A 145 18.31 25.36 7.49
CA MET A 145 17.96 24.01 7.13
C MET A 145 17.10 23.98 5.86
N LEU A 146 17.49 23.15 4.91
CA LEU A 146 16.70 22.79 3.73
C LEU A 146 16.35 21.31 3.83
N ARG A 147 15.07 20.97 3.69
CA ARG A 147 14.58 19.59 3.54
C ARG A 147 13.92 19.42 2.20
N ILE A 148 14.19 18.28 1.57
CA ILE A 148 13.51 17.85 0.33
C ILE A 148 12.97 16.46 0.56
N ASN A 149 11.66 16.32 0.37
CA ASN A 149 10.96 15.06 0.49
C ASN A 149 10.39 14.69 -0.87
N GLY A 150 10.54 13.44 -1.26
CA GLY A 150 9.94 12.89 -2.45
C GLY A 150 9.35 11.54 -2.17
N SER A 151 8.15 11.28 -2.63
CA SER A 151 7.60 9.93 -2.63
C SER A 151 6.89 9.64 -3.95
N GLY A 152 6.89 8.37 -4.33
CA GLY A 152 6.20 7.92 -5.51
C GLY A 152 5.82 6.45 -5.38
N GLN A 153 4.66 6.13 -5.94
CA GLN A 153 4.19 4.77 -6.01
C GLN A 153 3.49 4.54 -7.33
N VAL A 154 3.86 3.47 -8.00
CA VAL A 154 3.19 2.98 -9.21
C VAL A 154 2.80 1.53 -8.99
N ASN A 155 1.55 1.20 -9.25
CA ASN A 155 1.01 -0.15 -9.13
C ASN A 155 0.50 -0.61 -10.49
N TYR A 156 0.69 -1.87 -10.77
CA TYR A 156 0.13 -2.57 -11.89
C TYR A 156 -0.57 -3.83 -11.41
N GLN A 157 -1.80 -4.06 -11.87
CA GLN A 157 -2.56 -5.23 -11.49
C GLN A 157 -3.14 -5.93 -12.70
N LYS A 158 -2.91 -7.22 -12.78
CA LYS A 158 -3.52 -8.17 -13.72
C LYS A 158 -4.25 -9.26 -12.91
N GLU A 159 -4.87 -10.23 -13.58
CA GLU A 159 -5.67 -11.29 -12.96
C GLU A 159 -5.00 -11.98 -11.76
N LYS A 160 -3.79 -12.50 -11.98
CA LYS A 160 -3.02 -13.21 -10.94
C LYS A 160 -1.70 -12.53 -10.59
N TRP A 161 -1.29 -11.53 -11.39
CA TRP A 161 -0.04 -10.82 -11.22
C TRP A 161 -0.27 -9.39 -10.81
N GLY A 162 0.46 -8.97 -9.80
CA GLY A 162 0.60 -7.57 -9.44
C GLY A 162 2.06 -7.20 -9.31
N TRP A 163 2.39 -5.94 -9.55
CA TRP A 163 3.65 -5.37 -9.14
C TRP A 163 3.47 -3.94 -8.66
N GLN A 164 4.35 -3.54 -7.79
CA GLN A 164 4.37 -2.22 -7.20
C GLN A 164 5.80 -1.70 -7.17
N PHE A 165 5.98 -0.51 -7.68
CA PHE A 165 7.20 0.27 -7.50
C PHE A 165 6.94 1.37 -6.48
N LYS A 166 7.82 1.48 -5.48
CA LYS A 166 7.82 2.57 -4.49
C LYS A 166 9.17 3.28 -4.48
N TYR A 167 9.10 4.59 -4.38
CA TYR A 167 10.23 5.46 -4.14
C TYR A 167 9.92 6.37 -2.96
N ASN A 168 10.84 6.46 -2.00
CA ASN A 168 10.78 7.41 -0.92
C ASN A 168 12.15 8.07 -0.77
N ASN A 169 12.16 9.37 -0.61
CA ASN A 169 13.36 10.15 -0.38
C ASN A 169 13.12 11.20 0.69
N HIS A 170 14.06 11.33 1.59
CA HIS A 170 14.10 12.36 2.59
C HIS A 170 15.52 12.86 2.71
N ASP A 171 15.78 14.06 2.22
CA ASP A 171 17.07 14.73 2.30
C ASP A 171 16.98 15.96 3.19
N SER A 172 17.95 16.15 4.06
CA SER A 172 18.06 17.30 4.95
C SER A 172 19.49 17.85 4.93
N TRP A 173 19.60 19.12 4.65
CA TRP A 173 20.87 19.87 4.73
C TRP A 173 20.71 20.94 5.80
N GLN A 174 21.62 20.93 6.75
CA GLN A 174 21.65 21.94 7.81
C GLN A 174 23.06 22.57 7.85
N GLN A 175 23.11 23.89 7.76
CA GLN A 175 24.33 24.64 7.92
C GLN A 175 24.50 25.03 9.39
N THR A 176 25.44 24.37 10.04
CA THR A 176 25.97 24.75 11.36
C THR A 176 27.38 25.25 11.20
N ASP A 177 28.33 24.87 12.05
CA ASP A 177 29.77 25.11 11.83
C ASP A 177 30.30 24.35 10.62
N SER A 178 29.63 23.24 10.29
CA SER A 178 29.83 22.45 9.08
C SER A 178 28.50 22.16 8.39
N LEU A 179 28.53 21.78 7.11
CA LEU A 179 27.36 21.31 6.39
C LEU A 179 27.03 19.88 6.84
N LEU A 180 25.94 19.74 7.61
CA LEU A 180 25.39 18.43 7.96
C LEU A 180 24.40 18.03 6.87
N HIS A 181 24.61 16.87 6.26
CA HIS A 181 23.71 16.26 5.29
C HIS A 181 23.25 14.91 5.78
N THR A 182 21.94 14.75 5.95
CA THR A 182 21.32 13.46 6.24
C THR A 182 20.40 13.08 5.08
N ALA A 183 20.46 11.82 4.67
CA ALA A 183 19.73 11.31 3.54
C ALA A 183 19.17 9.91 3.83
N LYS A 184 17.88 9.74 3.56
CA LYS A 184 17.21 8.43 3.56
C LYS A 184 16.54 8.24 2.23
N THR A 185 16.91 7.18 1.50
CA THR A 185 16.34 6.89 0.19
C THR A 185 15.99 5.40 0.09
N ASP A 186 14.79 5.12 -0.38
CA ASP A 186 14.31 3.76 -0.62
C ASP A 186 13.75 3.63 -2.03
N PHE A 187 14.21 2.61 -2.75
CA PHE A 187 13.64 2.11 -4.00
C PHE A 187 13.20 0.68 -3.77
N ILE A 188 11.93 0.38 -4.00
CA ILE A 188 11.34 -0.92 -3.73
C ILE A 188 10.52 -1.34 -4.94
N LEU A 189 10.84 -2.48 -5.52
CA LEU A 189 10.03 -3.17 -6.52
C LEU A 189 9.50 -4.46 -5.90
N SER A 190 8.20 -4.55 -5.75
CA SER A 190 7.52 -5.74 -5.27
C SER A 190 6.68 -6.35 -6.38
N THR A 191 6.63 -7.65 -6.45
CA THR A 191 5.74 -8.41 -7.33
C THR A 191 5.01 -9.46 -6.52
N GLU A 192 3.77 -9.72 -6.89
CA GLU A 192 2.95 -10.77 -6.30
C GLU A 192 2.34 -11.67 -7.36
N TYR A 193 2.23 -12.93 -7.05
CA TYR A 193 1.50 -13.91 -7.85
C TYR A 193 0.51 -14.67 -6.99
N LEU A 194 -0.76 -14.61 -7.38
CA LEU A 194 -1.86 -15.26 -6.68
C LEU A 194 -1.90 -16.74 -7.06
N LEU A 195 -1.47 -17.61 -6.16
CA LEU A 195 -1.56 -19.07 -6.33
C LEU A 195 -2.98 -19.58 -6.12
N SER A 196 -3.65 -19.06 -5.10
CA SER A 196 -5.03 -19.35 -4.75
C SER A 196 -5.64 -18.15 -4.00
N PRO A 197 -6.92 -18.15 -3.67
CA PRO A 197 -7.52 -17.05 -2.90
C PRO A 197 -6.78 -16.68 -1.63
N LYS A 198 -6.17 -17.67 -0.96
CA LYS A 198 -5.44 -17.48 0.30
C LYS A 198 -3.92 -17.41 0.15
N TRP A 199 -3.36 -17.96 -0.92
CA TRP A 199 -1.92 -18.10 -1.05
C TRP A 199 -1.35 -17.19 -2.12
N ARG A 200 -0.32 -16.44 -1.79
CA ARG A 200 0.44 -15.58 -2.69
C ARG A 200 1.93 -15.88 -2.58
N VAL A 201 2.61 -15.85 -3.71
CA VAL A 201 4.08 -15.76 -3.76
C VAL A 201 4.40 -14.28 -3.95
N THR A 202 5.30 -13.76 -3.13
CA THR A 202 5.75 -12.37 -3.24
C THR A 202 7.25 -12.32 -3.47
N GLY A 203 7.68 -11.46 -4.37
CA GLY A 203 9.07 -11.16 -4.64
C GLY A 203 9.30 -9.67 -4.43
N THR A 204 10.32 -9.30 -3.66
CA THR A 204 10.70 -7.90 -3.46
C THR A 204 12.17 -7.74 -3.74
N ALA A 205 12.52 -6.71 -4.49
CA ALA A 205 13.90 -6.26 -4.66
C ALA A 205 13.97 -4.79 -4.32
N GLY A 206 15.00 -4.38 -3.61
CA GLY A 206 15.09 -3.00 -3.19
C GLY A 206 16.51 -2.51 -2.94
N ARG A 207 16.62 -1.20 -2.87
CA ARG A 207 17.80 -0.50 -2.39
C ARG A 207 17.36 0.52 -1.36
N SER A 208 17.95 0.46 -0.18
CA SER A 208 17.78 1.47 0.87
C SER A 208 19.12 2.09 1.24
N SER A 209 19.08 3.34 1.68
CA SER A 209 20.20 4.04 2.31
C SER A 209 19.67 4.89 3.46
N ASN A 210 20.48 5.01 4.51
CA ASN A 210 20.17 5.85 5.66
C ASN A 210 21.49 6.29 6.30
N THR A 211 21.88 7.54 6.06
CA THR A 211 23.15 8.07 6.55
C THR A 211 23.19 8.22 8.08
N GLU A 212 22.04 8.44 8.73
CA GLU A 212 21.95 8.53 10.19
C GLU A 212 22.25 7.19 10.87
N LEU A 213 21.90 6.07 10.22
CA LEU A 213 22.22 4.72 10.69
C LEU A 213 23.58 4.21 10.19
N GLY A 214 24.41 5.06 9.61
CA GLY A 214 25.69 4.66 9.04
C GLY A 214 25.57 3.72 7.83
N LEU A 215 24.38 3.61 7.23
CA LEU A 215 24.09 2.75 6.09
C LEU A 215 24.18 3.53 4.77
N GLN A 216 25.28 3.35 4.04
CA GLN A 216 25.47 3.97 2.72
C GLN A 216 24.55 3.34 1.68
N ALA A 217 24.43 2.01 1.67
CA ALA A 217 23.50 1.28 0.81
C ALA A 217 23.22 -0.12 1.35
N ARG A 218 21.99 -0.56 1.20
CA ARG A 218 21.55 -1.95 1.35
C ARG A 218 20.79 -2.34 0.09
N TRP A 219 21.32 -3.27 -0.65
CA TRP A 219 20.64 -3.95 -1.73
C TRP A 219 20.05 -5.24 -1.18
N TYR A 220 18.78 -5.50 -1.41
CA TYR A 220 18.13 -6.69 -0.88
C TYR A 220 17.13 -7.29 -1.86
N THR A 221 16.96 -8.60 -1.73
CA THR A 221 15.91 -9.34 -2.40
C THR A 221 15.23 -10.25 -1.37
N VAL A 222 13.92 -10.34 -1.47
CA VAL A 222 13.10 -11.22 -0.63
C VAL A 222 12.19 -12.04 -1.53
N LEU A 223 12.15 -13.35 -1.30
CA LEU A 223 11.16 -14.23 -1.91
C LEU A 223 10.38 -14.88 -0.79
N SER A 224 9.07 -14.72 -0.79
CA SER A 224 8.24 -15.23 0.31
C SER A 224 6.91 -15.80 -0.18
N LEU A 225 6.35 -16.64 0.68
CA LEU A 225 5.02 -17.19 0.57
C LEU A 225 4.16 -16.59 1.67
N GLN A 226 3.04 -15.99 1.28
CA GLN A 226 2.07 -15.37 2.18
C GLN A 226 0.77 -16.16 2.16
N ASN A 227 0.17 -16.34 3.35
CA ASN A 227 -1.13 -17.00 3.49
C ASN A 227 -2.07 -16.18 4.37
N TYR A 228 -3.26 -15.93 3.86
CA TYR A 228 -4.33 -15.28 4.61
C TYR A 228 -5.06 -16.27 5.52
N LEU A 229 -4.93 -16.09 6.83
CA LEU A 229 -5.69 -16.82 7.85
C LEU A 229 -7.11 -16.26 7.96
N VAL A 230 -7.22 -14.93 7.97
CA VAL A 230 -8.48 -14.20 7.99
C VAL A 230 -8.51 -13.22 6.82
N GLN A 231 -9.60 -13.25 6.06
CA GLN A 231 -9.82 -12.29 4.97
C GLN A 231 -11.32 -11.99 4.90
N THR A 232 -11.69 -10.83 5.42
CA THR A 232 -13.09 -10.37 5.51
C THR A 232 -13.19 -8.88 5.17
N ASN A 233 -14.41 -8.34 5.16
CA ASN A 233 -14.65 -6.91 4.97
C ASN A 233 -14.32 -6.06 6.21
N ARG A 234 -13.91 -6.69 7.33
CA ARG A 234 -13.61 -5.99 8.59
C ARG A 234 -12.23 -6.30 9.15
N ALA A 235 -11.61 -7.38 8.70
CA ALA A 235 -10.29 -7.77 9.18
C ALA A 235 -9.56 -8.63 8.15
N THR A 236 -8.24 -8.44 8.10
CA THR A 236 -7.30 -9.35 7.46
C THR A 236 -6.24 -9.76 8.46
N LEU A 237 -5.82 -11.00 8.39
CA LEU A 237 -4.67 -11.53 9.12
C LEU A 237 -3.95 -12.49 8.21
N ASP A 238 -2.67 -12.28 8.02
CA ASP A 238 -1.84 -13.19 7.26
C ASP A 238 -0.52 -13.49 7.95
N TYR A 239 0.12 -14.52 7.49
CA TYR A 239 1.51 -14.81 7.82
C TYR A 239 2.33 -14.96 6.55
N THR A 240 3.59 -14.58 6.66
CA THR A 240 4.58 -14.63 5.59
C THR A 240 5.77 -15.44 6.05
N MET A 241 6.28 -16.32 5.17
CA MET A 241 7.56 -17.00 5.36
C MET A 241 8.37 -16.95 4.09
N GLY A 242 9.68 -16.74 4.22
CA GLY A 242 10.52 -16.56 3.04
C GLY A 242 12.00 -16.51 3.32
N LEU A 243 12.73 -16.13 2.29
CA LEU A 243 14.18 -15.97 2.28
C LEU A 243 14.53 -14.56 1.83
N SER A 244 15.49 -13.97 2.51
CA SER A 244 16.07 -12.67 2.18
C SER A 244 17.56 -12.82 1.92
N ALA A 245 18.05 -12.14 0.90
CA ALA A 245 19.48 -11.94 0.66
C ALA A 245 19.74 -10.44 0.58
N SER A 246 20.76 -9.96 1.29
CA SER A 246 21.15 -8.55 1.23
C SER A 246 22.65 -8.33 1.21
N LEU A 247 23.05 -7.25 0.55
CA LEU A 247 24.40 -6.70 0.56
C LEU A 247 24.33 -5.32 1.19
N GLU A 248 24.97 -5.17 2.34
CA GLU A 248 25.04 -3.92 3.08
C GLU A 248 26.43 -3.28 2.92
N ARG A 249 26.44 -1.97 2.75
CA ARG A 249 27.65 -1.15 2.76
C ARG A 249 27.47 -0.04 3.79
N SER A 250 28.38 -0.01 4.76
CA SER A 250 28.43 1.07 5.75
C SER A 250 29.00 2.36 5.16
N THR A 251 28.79 3.49 5.82
CA THR A 251 29.42 4.78 5.49
C THR A 251 30.94 4.74 5.63
N THR A 252 31.48 3.83 6.45
CA THR A 252 32.92 3.58 6.60
C THR A 252 33.49 2.62 5.55
N GLY A 253 32.63 2.12 4.62
CA GLY A 253 33.05 1.26 3.51
C GLY A 253 33.02 -0.24 3.81
N THR A 254 32.66 -0.67 5.01
CA THR A 254 32.51 -2.08 5.36
C THR A 254 31.39 -2.72 4.53
N LEU A 255 31.66 -3.90 3.95
CA LEU A 255 30.70 -4.68 3.16
C LEU A 255 30.28 -5.92 3.93
N GLN A 256 28.98 -6.19 3.98
CA GLN A 256 28.43 -7.37 4.63
C GLN A 256 27.31 -7.99 3.79
N ASN A 257 27.44 -9.27 3.52
CA ASN A 257 26.37 -10.08 2.89
C ASN A 257 25.57 -10.80 3.97
N ASN A 258 24.27 -10.71 3.88
CA ASN A 258 23.34 -11.37 4.79
C ASN A 258 22.40 -12.29 4.01
N TYR A 259 22.13 -13.45 4.58
CA TYR A 259 21.08 -14.38 4.15
C TYR A 259 20.21 -14.65 5.36
N GLU A 260 18.93 -14.44 5.24
CA GLU A 260 18.02 -14.48 6.37
C GLU A 260 16.76 -15.27 6.02
N LEU A 261 16.24 -15.99 6.99
CA LEU A 261 14.85 -16.43 6.94
C LEU A 261 13.97 -15.23 7.26
N VAL A 262 12.77 -15.18 6.69
CA VAL A 262 11.77 -14.16 6.97
C VAL A 262 10.55 -14.84 7.53
N PHE A 263 10.12 -14.46 8.71
CA PHE A 263 8.83 -14.84 9.29
C PHE A 263 8.10 -13.57 9.67
N GLY A 264 6.93 -13.37 9.10
CA GLY A 264 6.15 -12.15 9.31
C GLY A 264 4.68 -12.45 9.52
N THR A 265 3.99 -11.47 10.06
CA THR A 265 2.53 -11.42 10.15
C THR A 265 2.06 -10.00 9.97
N ASP A 266 0.97 -9.84 9.23
CA ASP A 266 0.29 -8.57 9.02
C ASP A 266 -1.17 -8.73 9.47
N MET A 267 -1.69 -7.74 10.17
CA MET A 267 -3.07 -7.69 10.63
C MET A 267 -3.65 -6.30 10.39
N ASP A 268 -4.78 -6.26 9.72
CA ASP A 268 -5.60 -5.06 9.61
C ASP A 268 -6.98 -5.33 10.22
N ILE A 269 -7.48 -4.38 10.99
CA ILE A 269 -8.86 -4.33 11.46
C ILE A 269 -9.43 -2.97 11.05
N PHE A 270 -10.57 -2.98 10.41
CA PHE A 270 -11.20 -1.76 9.91
C PHE A 270 -12.72 -1.82 10.04
N LYS A 271 -13.28 -0.72 10.47
CA LYS A 271 -14.71 -0.46 10.56
C LYS A 271 -14.90 1.02 10.30
N TYR A 272 -15.74 1.37 9.36
CA TYR A 272 -15.92 2.75 8.91
C TYR A 272 -17.15 3.42 9.52
N GLN A 273 -18.13 2.63 9.95
CA GLN A 273 -19.28 3.15 10.69
C GLN A 273 -18.89 3.48 12.13
N SER A 274 -19.56 4.45 12.71
CA SER A 274 -19.32 4.86 14.10
C SER A 274 -19.48 3.71 15.09
N PRO A 275 -18.51 3.48 15.97
CA PRO A 275 -17.20 4.12 16.01
C PRO A 275 -16.31 3.66 14.84
N ASP A 276 -15.68 4.61 14.13
CA ASP A 276 -14.66 4.31 13.11
C ASP A 276 -13.43 3.71 13.79
N ILE A 277 -12.97 2.57 13.29
CA ILE A 277 -11.81 1.86 13.82
C ILE A 277 -10.89 1.48 12.67
N SER A 278 -9.64 1.87 12.77
CA SER A 278 -8.57 1.45 11.87
C SER A 278 -7.36 1.03 12.71
N ILE A 279 -7.03 -0.25 12.67
CA ILE A 279 -5.86 -0.82 13.36
C ILE A 279 -5.05 -1.57 12.32
N THR A 280 -3.77 -1.24 12.21
CA THR A 280 -2.79 -1.97 11.40
C THR A 280 -1.66 -2.41 12.30
N PHE A 281 -1.30 -3.66 12.22
CA PHE A 281 -0.15 -4.24 12.93
C PHE A 281 0.66 -5.07 11.96
N PHE A 282 1.97 -4.96 12.05
CA PHE A 282 2.89 -5.91 11.43
C PHE A 282 4.01 -6.27 12.39
N ALA A 283 4.52 -7.47 12.25
CA ALA A 283 5.74 -7.92 12.91
C ALA A 283 6.49 -8.90 12.01
N GLN A 284 7.82 -8.77 11.99
CA GLN A 284 8.67 -9.72 11.28
C GLN A 284 9.95 -10.00 12.06
N VAL A 285 10.40 -11.25 11.97
CA VAL A 285 11.66 -11.74 12.54
C VAL A 285 12.52 -12.25 11.40
N LEU A 286 13.80 -11.86 11.38
CA LEU A 286 14.76 -12.19 10.34
C LEU A 286 16.03 -12.82 10.96
N PRO A 287 16.01 -14.12 11.31
CA PRO A 287 17.21 -14.82 11.75
C PRO A 287 18.20 -14.95 10.60
N ASN A 288 19.46 -14.57 10.87
CA ASN A 288 20.52 -14.59 9.87
C ASN A 288 21.14 -15.99 9.77
N LEU A 289 21.24 -16.52 8.55
CA LEU A 289 21.78 -17.86 8.28
C LEU A 289 23.31 -17.90 8.20
N LYS A 290 23.94 -16.76 7.89
CA LYS A 290 25.37 -16.64 7.70
C LYS A 290 26.08 -16.21 8.98
N THR A 291 25.55 -15.20 9.65
CA THR A 291 26.11 -14.64 10.88
C THR A 291 25.42 -15.29 12.07
N LYS A 292 26.12 -16.26 12.71
CA LYS A 292 25.58 -17.02 13.83
C LYS A 292 25.18 -16.07 14.97
N GLY A 293 23.92 -16.17 15.45
CA GLY A 293 23.39 -15.38 16.54
C GLY A 293 22.85 -14.00 16.13
N ARG A 294 23.04 -13.55 14.86
CA ARG A 294 22.40 -12.32 14.38
C ARG A 294 20.94 -12.60 14.03
N TRP A 295 20.06 -11.74 14.50
CA TRP A 295 18.68 -11.70 14.12
C TRP A 295 18.17 -10.25 14.17
N ARG A 296 17.18 -9.96 13.35
CA ARG A 296 16.52 -8.68 13.30
C ARG A 296 15.03 -8.86 13.59
N PHE A 297 14.44 -7.84 14.16
CA PHE A 297 13.02 -7.78 14.44
C PHE A 297 12.51 -6.39 14.04
N ASP A 298 11.46 -6.35 13.24
CA ASP A 298 10.77 -5.12 12.86
C ASP A 298 9.30 -5.27 13.22
N SER A 299 8.71 -4.27 13.83
CA SER A 299 7.27 -4.24 14.10
C SER A 299 6.71 -2.84 14.02
N GLY A 300 5.44 -2.75 13.68
CA GLY A 300 4.71 -1.50 13.67
C GLY A 300 3.26 -1.72 14.08
N PHE A 301 2.74 -0.73 14.78
CA PHE A 301 1.35 -0.67 15.19
C PHE A 301 0.83 0.74 14.92
N ASP A 302 -0.28 0.84 14.19
CA ASP A 302 -0.97 2.09 13.92
C ASP A 302 -2.45 1.88 14.27
N ALA A 303 -2.98 2.68 15.16
CA ALA A 303 -4.37 2.62 15.54
C ALA A 303 -5.01 4.00 15.49
N ARG A 304 -6.21 4.05 14.93
CA ARG A 304 -7.12 5.19 15.02
C ARG A 304 -8.49 4.66 15.43
N ILE A 305 -9.04 5.22 16.48
CA ILE A 305 -10.32 4.80 17.05
C ILE A 305 -11.15 6.04 17.33
N GLU A 306 -12.33 6.10 16.74
CA GLU A 306 -13.36 7.06 17.11
C GLU A 306 -13.92 6.67 18.48
N ILE A 307 -13.89 7.58 19.44
CA ILE A 307 -14.41 7.36 20.79
C ILE A 307 -15.86 7.77 20.88
N PHE A 308 -16.19 8.90 20.28
CA PHE A 308 -17.54 9.41 20.05
C PHE A 308 -17.53 10.23 18.77
N SER A 309 -18.71 10.50 18.21
CA SER A 309 -18.84 11.15 16.89
C SER A 309 -17.83 12.25 16.66
N ASP A 310 -17.02 12.10 15.60
CA ASP A 310 -16.01 13.04 15.15
C ASP A 310 -14.79 13.24 16.07
N PHE A 311 -14.75 12.59 17.24
CA PHE A 311 -13.59 12.62 18.13
C PHE A 311 -12.83 11.30 18.09
N TYR A 312 -11.55 11.35 17.75
CA TYR A 312 -10.71 10.16 17.61
C TYR A 312 -9.41 10.23 18.40
N LEU A 313 -8.98 9.08 18.84
CA LEU A 313 -7.65 8.81 19.39
C LEU A 313 -6.82 8.11 18.32
N SER A 314 -5.57 8.51 18.19
CA SER A 314 -4.59 7.84 17.32
C SER A 314 -3.33 7.49 18.08
N GLY A 315 -2.73 6.37 17.75
CA GLY A 315 -1.46 5.93 18.30
C GLY A 315 -0.65 5.21 17.23
N LYS A 316 0.65 5.51 17.19
CA LYS A 316 1.61 4.84 16.30
C LYS A 316 2.80 4.40 17.13
N VAL A 317 3.21 3.15 16.94
CA VAL A 317 4.42 2.59 17.51
C VAL A 317 5.21 1.93 16.38
N TYR A 318 6.47 2.21 16.31
CA TYR A 318 7.40 1.51 15.45
C TYR A 318 8.57 1.04 16.29
N TYR A 319 9.00 -0.19 16.09
CA TYR A 319 10.11 -0.80 16.79
C TYR A 319 10.97 -1.60 15.85
N GLN A 320 12.27 -1.37 15.87
CA GLN A 320 13.26 -2.06 15.10
C GLN A 320 14.40 -2.52 15.98
N TYR A 321 14.85 -3.75 15.79
CA TYR A 321 15.94 -4.34 16.52
C TYR A 321 16.88 -5.10 15.57
N ASP A 322 18.18 -4.91 15.74
CA ASP A 322 19.23 -5.70 15.11
C ASP A 322 20.24 -6.11 16.19
N SER A 323 20.38 -7.40 16.43
CA SER A 323 21.28 -7.90 17.49
C SER A 323 22.77 -7.65 17.19
N MET A 324 23.12 -7.41 15.91
CA MET A 324 24.48 -7.15 15.44
C MET A 324 24.45 -6.16 14.28
N PRO A 325 24.21 -4.86 14.55
CA PRO A 325 24.14 -3.85 13.50
C PRO A 325 25.49 -3.68 12.82
N ILE A 326 25.46 -3.13 11.59
CA ILE A 326 26.67 -2.87 10.81
C ILE A 326 27.36 -1.60 11.32
N GLY A 327 28.69 -1.71 11.59
CA GLY A 327 29.50 -0.59 12.09
C GLY A 327 29.65 -0.59 13.61
N GLU A 328 30.73 0.03 14.10
CA GLU A 328 31.09 0.05 15.52
C GLU A 328 30.12 0.91 16.37
N ASP A 329 29.50 1.92 15.76
CA ASP A 329 28.54 2.84 16.40
C ASP A 329 27.08 2.48 16.11
N GLY A 330 26.80 1.32 15.54
CA GLY A 330 25.44 0.90 15.16
C GLY A 330 24.54 0.72 16.36
N GLN A 331 23.41 1.42 16.39
CA GLN A 331 22.38 1.24 17.41
C GLN A 331 21.69 -0.10 17.20
N THR A 332 21.53 -0.88 18.26
CA THR A 332 20.82 -2.18 18.21
C THR A 332 19.32 -2.03 18.20
N THR A 333 18.81 -0.91 18.70
CA THR A 333 17.38 -0.67 18.88
C THR A 333 17.02 0.72 18.37
N ASP A 334 15.98 0.80 17.57
CA ASP A 334 15.33 2.05 17.20
C ASP A 334 13.82 1.92 17.44
N TYR A 335 13.21 2.94 18.03
CA TYR A 335 11.77 2.96 18.25
C TYR A 335 11.22 4.38 18.17
N SER A 336 10.00 4.46 17.71
CA SER A 336 9.23 5.71 17.75
C SER A 336 7.84 5.46 18.30
N PHE A 337 7.35 6.43 19.04
CA PHE A 337 6.00 6.43 19.58
C PHE A 337 5.36 7.80 19.34
N ALA A 338 4.15 7.80 18.78
CA ALA A 338 3.37 9.00 18.58
C ALA A 338 1.92 8.76 19.00
N THR A 339 1.34 9.70 19.73
CA THR A 339 -0.09 9.71 20.03
C THR A 339 -0.72 11.02 19.63
N GLY A 340 -1.98 10.98 19.32
CA GLY A 340 -2.73 12.18 18.97
C GLY A 340 -4.20 12.03 19.32
N VAL A 341 -4.83 13.14 19.60
CA VAL A 341 -6.26 13.29 19.68
C VAL A 341 -6.70 14.24 18.57
N GLY A 342 -7.82 13.98 17.96
CA GLY A 342 -8.35 14.82 16.93
C GLY A 342 -9.86 14.93 17.03
N TYR A 343 -10.36 16.05 16.61
CA TYR A 343 -11.79 16.32 16.47
C TYR A 343 -12.05 16.87 15.07
N SER A 344 -12.96 16.22 14.36
CA SER A 344 -13.42 16.67 13.05
C SER A 344 -14.73 17.44 13.26
N PHE A 345 -14.87 18.60 12.67
CA PHE A 345 -16.12 19.38 12.73
C PHE A 345 -16.40 19.98 11.34
N ASN A 346 -17.66 20.02 10.95
CA ASN A 346 -18.15 20.60 9.70
C ASN A 346 -18.68 22.00 9.93
#